data_a2f1c72b03722d23246c3e663bcfe8d4
#
_entry.id   a2f1c72b03722d23246c3e663bcfe8d4
#
_cell.length_a   1.000
_cell.length_b   1.000
_cell.length_c   1.000
_cell.angle_alpha   90.00
_cell.angle_beta   90.00
_cell.angle_gamma   90.00
#
_symmetry.space_group_name_H-M   'P 1'
#
loop_
_entity.id
_entity.type
_entity.pdbx_description
1 polymer ?
#
loop_
_entity_poly.entity_id
_entity_poly.type
_entity_poly.pdbx_seq_one_letter_code
_entity_poly.pdbx_strand_id
1 'polypeptide(L)'
;MAEKHDLLDDIIDITNNWGAVSKPVETVMNGISFDPETAPQWDPSKYKERPRPNSVRCLSVASKDPKACTKCQDVCPVNAISITETALTVNESCRKCGLCAAVCPTEAFLIQKLMPKTLYNSIAKQAASHDHVYITCTRALGRIPKENEIVLPCVGALSKELWFSLFMEYDNISVYLPLGVCDRCRTTTGEEAYTDAISYAEELTGAACGLEVDEKALDHEYSRAYKRSQFLGQVARTGTSLVAGHNAAIKGAQAVAQRIQNHTQRVNELTRSLEQAVGVQNSQHHRRMLTQRRELVMAALQKWPEPAKQMKSELPTCDMSKCTMCGDCTEACVLHAIELDRDGKIQIEPAYCVGCGVCARVCKEGALEMHPTDGSALVVPDPHAEEIERERAEVRKLKQQGKKVLDSSLKALGDTFGEDSSSKK
;
A
#
# COMPACT_ATOMS: atom_id res chain seq x y z
N MET A 1 39.61 1.75 8.69
CA MET A 1 38.81 0.76 9.46
C MET A 1 37.40 1.34 9.50
N ALA A 2 36.49 0.76 8.76
CA ALA A 2 35.08 1.19 8.72
C ALA A 2 34.33 0.44 9.83
N GLU A 3 33.80 1.18 10.80
CA GLU A 3 32.93 0.64 11.83
C GLU A 3 31.68 0.04 11.18
N LYS A 4 31.45 -1.23 11.50
CA LYS A 4 30.21 -1.91 11.15
C LYS A 4 29.12 -1.37 12.06
N HIS A 5 28.25 -0.53 11.54
CA HIS A 5 26.97 -0.24 12.19
C HIS A 5 26.14 -1.52 12.26
N ASP A 6 25.78 -1.93 13.48
CA ASP A 6 24.98 -3.10 13.73
C ASP A 6 23.49 -2.71 13.64
N LEU A 7 22.72 -3.48 12.89
CA LEU A 7 21.25 -3.30 12.74
C LEU A 7 20.49 -3.32 14.08
N LEU A 8 21.13 -3.84 15.14
CA LEU A 8 20.59 -3.86 16.50
C LEU A 8 20.63 -2.49 17.18
N ASP A 9 21.61 -1.64 16.84
CA ASP A 9 21.72 -0.28 17.40
C ASP A 9 20.59 0.62 16.85
N ASP A 10 20.19 0.47 15.58
CA ASP A 10 19.07 1.20 15.00
C ASP A 10 17.71 0.80 15.62
N ILE A 11 17.56 -0.48 16.04
CA ILE A 11 16.35 -0.96 16.72
C ILE A 11 16.28 -0.46 18.16
N ILE A 12 17.42 -0.33 18.83
CA ILE A 12 17.51 0.19 20.21
C ILE A 12 17.21 1.69 20.24
N ASP A 13 17.64 2.44 19.23
CA ASP A 13 17.34 3.88 19.12
C ASP A 13 15.83 4.15 18.87
N ILE A 14 15.16 3.29 18.11
CA ILE A 14 13.70 3.36 17.92
C ILE A 14 12.97 3.05 19.23
N THR A 15 13.45 2.09 20.03
CA THR A 15 12.83 1.73 21.31
C THR A 15 13.08 2.76 22.40
N ASN A 16 14.23 3.44 22.41
CA ASN A 16 14.55 4.50 23.37
C ASN A 16 13.75 5.79 23.11
N ASN A 17 13.45 6.13 21.84
CA ASN A 17 12.57 7.25 21.51
C ASN A 17 11.08 6.99 21.89
N TRP A 18 10.65 5.74 21.97
CA TRP A 18 9.31 5.39 22.47
C TRP A 18 9.16 5.58 23.98
N GLY A 19 10.26 5.47 24.74
CA GLY A 19 10.27 5.73 26.17
C GLY A 19 9.99 7.20 26.54
N ALA A 20 10.40 8.14 25.72
CA ALA A 20 10.18 9.58 25.91
C ALA A 20 8.71 9.99 25.68
N VAL A 21 7.99 9.28 24.80
CA VAL A 21 6.57 9.56 24.49
C VAL A 21 5.62 8.92 25.53
N SER A 22 6.07 7.90 26.26
CA SER A 22 5.22 7.15 27.21
C SER A 22 5.15 7.72 28.63
N LYS A 23 5.91 8.80 28.92
CA LYS A 23 5.97 9.43 30.25
C LYS A 23 5.80 10.96 30.22
N PRO A 24 4.67 11.46 29.70
CA PRO A 24 4.49 12.92 29.64
C PRO A 24 4.42 13.59 31.01
N VAL A 25 4.08 12.87 32.08
CA VAL A 25 3.95 13.41 33.45
C VAL A 25 5.30 13.54 34.15
N GLU A 26 6.23 12.59 33.98
CA GLU A 26 7.58 12.67 34.57
C GLU A 26 8.45 13.74 33.88
N THR A 27 8.25 13.97 32.58
CA THR A 27 8.97 14.99 31.82
C THR A 27 8.56 16.41 32.25
N VAL A 28 7.30 16.62 32.62
CA VAL A 28 6.80 17.92 33.14
C VAL A 28 7.28 18.19 34.56
N MET A 29 7.47 17.15 35.39
CA MET A 29 7.92 17.31 36.78
C MET A 29 9.43 17.56 36.90
N ASN A 30 10.24 17.22 35.90
CA ASN A 30 11.70 17.37 35.93
C ASN A 30 12.21 18.72 35.38
N GLY A 31 11.34 19.72 35.18
CA GLY A 31 11.75 21.10 34.92
C GLY A 31 12.59 21.28 33.66
N ILE A 32 12.28 20.54 32.56
CA ILE A 32 12.90 20.84 31.26
C ILE A 32 12.37 22.19 30.82
N SER A 33 13.20 23.22 30.93
CA SER A 33 12.91 24.50 30.32
C SER A 33 12.80 24.29 28.83
N PHE A 34 11.63 24.55 28.29
CA PHE A 34 11.38 24.49 26.86
C PHE A 34 12.18 25.61 26.21
N ASP A 35 13.31 25.30 25.61
CA ASP A 35 14.09 26.27 24.84
C ASP A 35 13.39 26.43 23.47
N PRO A 36 12.80 27.59 23.19
CA PRO A 36 12.09 27.82 21.94
C PRO A 36 12.99 27.73 20.71
N GLU A 37 14.31 27.81 20.85
CA GLU A 37 15.27 27.64 19.76
C GLU A 37 15.47 26.15 19.36
N THR A 38 15.18 25.22 20.27
CA THR A 38 15.27 23.78 20.02
C THR A 38 13.94 23.14 19.59
N ALA A 39 12.86 23.92 19.54
CA ALA A 39 11.56 23.42 19.08
C ALA A 39 11.66 22.96 17.60
N PRO A 40 11.13 21.79 17.26
CA PRO A 40 11.13 21.32 15.88
C PRO A 40 10.38 22.33 15.01
N GLN A 41 11.05 22.81 13.94
CA GLN A 41 10.47 23.77 13.01
C GLN A 41 9.92 23.05 11.77
N TRP A 42 8.89 23.65 11.16
CA TRP A 42 8.35 23.18 9.91
C TRP A 42 9.39 23.32 8.78
N ASP A 43 9.76 22.18 8.22
CA ASP A 43 10.68 22.12 7.08
C ASP A 43 10.09 21.21 5.98
N PRO A 44 9.49 21.79 4.93
CA PRO A 44 8.91 21.02 3.84
C PRO A 44 9.97 20.27 3.01
N SER A 45 11.26 20.59 3.13
CA SER A 45 12.32 19.88 2.41
C SER A 45 12.51 18.45 2.92
N LYS A 46 12.16 18.21 4.19
CA LYS A 46 12.21 16.87 4.80
C LYS A 46 11.31 15.85 4.10
N TYR A 47 10.28 16.30 3.38
CA TYR A 47 9.34 15.44 2.66
C TYR A 47 9.68 15.28 1.18
N LYS A 48 10.73 15.95 0.70
CA LYS A 48 11.11 15.99 -0.71
C LYS A 48 12.43 15.26 -0.94
N GLU A 49 12.47 14.42 -1.95
CA GLU A 49 13.67 13.72 -2.38
C GLU A 49 13.74 13.75 -3.90
N ARG A 50 14.96 13.94 -4.43
CA ARG A 50 15.17 13.89 -5.88
C ARG A 50 15.04 12.46 -6.37
N PRO A 51 14.22 12.17 -7.39
CA PRO A 51 14.13 10.84 -7.95
C PRO A 51 15.47 10.42 -8.56
N ARG A 52 15.88 9.18 -8.25
CA ARG A 52 17.03 8.52 -8.86
C ARG A 52 16.54 7.67 -10.02
N PRO A 53 16.85 8.05 -11.28
CA PRO A 53 16.42 7.28 -12.43
C PRO A 53 17.22 5.98 -12.56
N ASN A 54 16.54 4.90 -12.96
CA ASN A 54 17.13 3.62 -13.31
C ASN A 54 16.83 3.33 -14.79
N SER A 55 17.83 3.54 -15.64
CA SER A 55 17.70 3.34 -17.10
C SER A 55 17.39 1.89 -17.47
N VAL A 56 17.88 0.90 -16.69
CA VAL A 56 17.63 -0.52 -16.96
C VAL A 56 16.13 -0.88 -16.82
N ARG A 57 15.40 -0.16 -15.95
CA ARG A 57 13.96 -0.34 -15.77
C ARG A 57 13.11 0.51 -16.70
N CYS A 58 13.71 1.39 -17.50
CA CYS A 58 12.96 2.28 -18.38
C CYS A 58 12.55 1.55 -19.66
N LEU A 59 11.28 1.51 -19.97
CA LEU A 59 10.72 0.86 -21.16
C LEU A 59 11.27 1.45 -22.46
N SER A 60 11.39 2.78 -22.51
CA SER A 60 11.90 3.47 -23.70
C SER A 60 13.40 3.22 -23.93
N VAL A 61 14.19 3.09 -22.86
CA VAL A 61 15.61 2.74 -22.95
C VAL A 61 15.77 1.27 -23.40
N ALA A 62 15.00 0.37 -22.79
CA ALA A 62 15.05 -1.06 -23.12
C ALA A 62 14.64 -1.35 -24.56
N SER A 63 13.65 -0.64 -25.08
CA SER A 63 13.21 -0.76 -26.48
C SER A 63 14.05 0.03 -27.48
N LYS A 64 15.01 0.83 -27.00
CA LYS A 64 15.79 1.79 -27.81
C LYS A 64 14.89 2.75 -28.61
N ASP A 65 13.69 3.03 -28.09
CA ASP A 65 12.72 3.95 -28.67
C ASP A 65 12.29 4.96 -27.60
N PRO A 66 12.79 6.21 -27.63
CA PRO A 66 12.44 7.25 -26.65
C PRO A 66 10.93 7.55 -26.56
N LYS A 67 10.17 7.15 -27.56
CA LYS A 67 8.69 7.37 -27.62
C LYS A 67 7.89 6.15 -27.17
N ALA A 68 8.52 5.04 -26.81
CA ALA A 68 7.81 3.84 -26.39
C ALA A 68 6.99 4.05 -25.11
N CYS A 69 7.45 4.92 -24.21
CA CYS A 69 6.75 5.32 -23.00
C CYS A 69 7.15 6.74 -22.59
N THR A 70 6.21 7.67 -22.54
CA THR A 70 6.42 9.09 -22.21
C THR A 70 5.75 9.51 -20.88
N LYS A 71 5.06 8.59 -20.16
CA LYS A 71 4.23 8.88 -18.99
C LYS A 71 4.91 9.78 -17.95
N CYS A 72 6.18 9.56 -17.66
CA CYS A 72 6.91 10.36 -16.69
C CYS A 72 7.27 11.77 -17.21
N GLN A 73 7.44 11.93 -18.53
CA GLN A 73 7.65 13.23 -19.16
C GLN A 73 6.34 14.01 -19.19
N ASP A 74 5.24 13.37 -19.56
CA ASP A 74 3.91 13.98 -19.69
C ASP A 74 3.42 14.54 -18.35
N VAL A 75 3.66 13.81 -17.25
CA VAL A 75 3.26 14.25 -15.89
C VAL A 75 4.23 15.26 -15.28
N CYS A 76 5.41 15.50 -15.87
CA CYS A 76 6.43 16.35 -15.26
C CYS A 76 6.10 17.85 -15.45
N PRO A 77 5.78 18.63 -14.38
CA PRO A 77 5.33 20.02 -14.52
C PRO A 77 6.40 20.99 -15.00
N VAL A 78 7.65 20.54 -15.12
CA VAL A 78 8.81 21.36 -15.47
C VAL A 78 9.71 20.73 -16.53
N ASN A 79 9.25 19.68 -17.19
CA ASN A 79 10.00 18.94 -18.22
C ASN A 79 11.43 18.59 -17.80
N ALA A 80 11.58 18.13 -16.53
CA ALA A 80 12.89 17.81 -15.98
C ALA A 80 13.42 16.44 -16.39
N ILE A 81 12.64 15.64 -17.12
CA ILE A 81 12.97 14.26 -17.46
C ILE A 81 13.34 14.17 -18.93
N SER A 82 14.51 13.60 -19.20
CA SER A 82 14.98 13.31 -20.55
C SER A 82 15.17 11.83 -20.74
N ILE A 83 14.65 11.30 -21.85
CA ILE A 83 14.77 9.90 -22.26
C ILE A 83 15.50 9.89 -23.60
N THR A 84 16.58 9.12 -23.65
CA THR A 84 17.31 8.80 -24.87
C THR A 84 17.29 7.29 -25.10
N GLU A 85 17.84 6.80 -26.20
CA GLU A 85 17.95 5.37 -26.47
C GLU A 85 18.77 4.62 -25.42
N THR A 86 19.64 5.32 -24.68
CA THR A 86 20.59 4.70 -23.74
C THR A 86 20.40 5.12 -22.29
N ALA A 87 19.68 6.21 -22.04
CA ALA A 87 19.61 6.77 -20.69
C ALA A 87 18.27 7.44 -20.37
N LEU A 88 17.86 7.27 -19.11
CA LEU A 88 16.82 8.04 -18.42
C LEU A 88 17.50 8.99 -17.44
N THR A 89 17.26 10.29 -17.56
CA THR A 89 17.91 11.31 -16.70
C THR A 89 16.91 12.29 -16.12
N VAL A 90 17.28 12.92 -15.00
CA VAL A 90 16.51 13.98 -14.35
C VAL A 90 17.43 15.19 -14.15
N ASN A 91 17.05 16.36 -14.67
CA ASN A 91 17.84 17.57 -14.58
C ASN A 91 17.60 18.37 -13.29
N GLU A 92 18.32 19.48 -13.09
CA GLU A 92 18.29 20.31 -11.88
C GLU A 92 16.97 21.06 -11.68
N SER A 93 16.16 21.24 -12.71
CA SER A 93 14.85 21.92 -12.59
C SER A 93 13.80 21.06 -11.83
N CYS A 94 14.12 19.82 -11.49
CA CYS A 94 13.25 18.87 -10.81
C CYS A 94 12.65 19.43 -9.52
N ARG A 95 11.33 19.44 -9.42
CA ARG A 95 10.56 19.91 -8.25
C ARG A 95 10.54 18.93 -7.08
N LYS A 96 11.04 17.72 -7.26
CA LYS A 96 11.00 16.64 -6.26
C LYS A 96 9.57 16.30 -5.81
N CYS A 97 8.60 16.41 -6.72
CA CYS A 97 7.17 16.21 -6.44
C CYS A 97 6.75 14.74 -6.38
N GLY A 98 7.52 13.83 -6.99
CA GLY A 98 7.24 12.38 -6.95
C GLY A 98 6.31 11.85 -8.05
N LEU A 99 5.67 12.71 -8.87
CA LEU A 99 4.70 12.31 -9.90
C LEU A 99 5.26 11.27 -10.88
N CYS A 100 6.53 11.44 -11.30
CA CYS A 100 7.17 10.51 -12.22
C CYS A 100 7.28 9.09 -11.65
N ALA A 101 7.47 8.94 -10.35
CA ALA A 101 7.48 7.64 -9.69
C ALA A 101 6.08 7.03 -9.61
N ALA A 102 5.04 7.86 -9.39
CA ALA A 102 3.66 7.40 -9.30
C ALA A 102 3.12 6.83 -10.62
N VAL A 103 3.50 7.40 -11.77
CA VAL A 103 2.99 6.98 -13.09
C VAL A 103 3.85 5.93 -13.78
N CYS A 104 5.09 5.69 -13.32
CA CYS A 104 6.01 4.79 -14.01
C CYS A 104 5.61 3.32 -13.82
N PRO A 105 5.22 2.57 -14.86
CA PRO A 105 4.69 1.21 -14.71
C PRO A 105 5.75 0.20 -14.23
N THR A 106 7.03 0.49 -14.42
CA THR A 106 8.16 -0.39 -14.09
C THR A 106 8.98 0.08 -12.90
N GLU A 107 8.49 1.13 -12.19
CA GLU A 107 9.20 1.72 -11.04
C GLU A 107 10.66 2.10 -11.37
N ALA A 108 10.84 2.76 -12.54
CA ALA A 108 12.16 3.22 -12.97
C ALA A 108 12.70 4.43 -12.18
N PHE A 109 11.92 5.01 -11.28
CA PHE A 109 12.35 6.09 -10.39
C PHE A 109 12.36 5.64 -8.94
N LEU A 110 13.53 5.67 -8.31
CA LEU A 110 13.67 5.37 -6.90
C LEU A 110 13.61 6.68 -6.10
N ILE A 111 12.64 6.76 -5.19
CA ILE A 111 12.49 7.81 -4.18
C ILE A 111 12.23 7.09 -2.87
N GLN A 112 13.21 7.05 -1.95
CA GLN A 112 13.10 6.24 -0.73
C GLN A 112 11.90 6.62 0.13
N LYS A 113 11.62 7.92 0.24
CA LYS A 113 10.48 8.45 1.01
C LYS A 113 9.11 8.13 0.41
N LEU A 114 9.08 7.73 -0.87
CA LEU A 114 7.85 7.42 -1.62
C LEU A 114 7.82 5.97 -2.11
N MET A 115 8.57 5.08 -1.47
CA MET A 115 8.51 3.64 -1.78
C MET A 115 7.11 3.10 -1.49
N PRO A 116 6.43 2.44 -2.45
CA PRO A 116 5.03 2.07 -2.32
C PRO A 116 4.70 1.25 -1.08
N LYS A 117 5.48 0.24 -0.74
CA LYS A 117 5.29 -0.58 0.46
C LYS A 117 5.48 0.23 1.75
N THR A 118 6.47 1.11 1.79
CA THR A 118 6.73 1.96 2.97
C THR A 118 5.59 2.94 3.20
N LEU A 119 5.12 3.61 2.14
CA LEU A 119 3.96 4.50 2.21
C LEU A 119 2.69 3.75 2.62
N TYR A 120 2.42 2.60 1.99
CA TYR A 120 1.28 1.77 2.36
C TYR A 120 1.31 1.43 3.85
N ASN A 121 2.42 0.91 4.36
CA ASN A 121 2.54 0.53 5.77
C ASN A 121 2.39 1.73 6.71
N SER A 122 2.91 2.89 6.35
CA SER A 122 2.78 4.12 7.13
C SER A 122 1.32 4.58 7.20
N ILE A 123 0.61 4.64 6.07
CA ILE A 123 -0.79 5.05 6.00
C ILE A 123 -1.67 4.01 6.70
N ALA A 124 -1.48 2.72 6.44
CA ALA A 124 -2.21 1.62 7.06
C ALA A 124 -2.09 1.62 8.59
N LYS A 125 -0.88 1.89 9.11
CA LYS A 125 -0.66 2.02 10.56
C LYS A 125 -1.51 3.12 11.16
N GLN A 126 -1.55 4.30 10.54
CA GLN A 126 -2.34 5.42 11.03
C GLN A 126 -3.84 5.17 10.87
N ALA A 127 -4.29 4.58 9.75
CA ALA A 127 -5.68 4.21 9.51
C ALA A 127 -6.20 3.18 10.52
N ALA A 128 -5.34 2.26 10.97
CA ALA A 128 -5.70 1.30 12.00
C ALA A 128 -5.78 1.91 13.42
N SER A 129 -5.09 3.02 13.68
CA SER A 129 -4.98 3.61 15.01
C SER A 129 -5.88 4.83 15.24
N HIS A 130 -6.28 5.55 14.20
CA HIS A 130 -7.09 6.77 14.29
C HIS A 130 -8.47 6.59 13.67
N ASP A 131 -9.42 7.43 14.08
CA ASP A 131 -10.75 7.46 13.47
C ASP A 131 -10.69 8.01 12.04
N HIS A 132 -9.77 8.95 11.75
CA HIS A 132 -9.51 9.51 10.44
C HIS A 132 -8.02 9.62 10.13
N VAL A 133 -7.64 9.46 8.85
CA VAL A 133 -6.29 9.72 8.34
C VAL A 133 -6.37 10.69 7.18
N TYR A 134 -5.48 11.68 7.19
CA TYR A 134 -5.44 12.72 6.17
C TYR A 134 -4.17 12.62 5.35
N ILE A 135 -4.32 12.46 4.04
CA ILE A 135 -3.23 12.54 3.09
C ILE A 135 -3.18 13.97 2.56
N THR A 136 -2.04 14.62 2.72
CA THR A 136 -1.87 16.02 2.37
C THR A 136 -0.53 16.28 1.70
N CYS A 137 -0.24 17.51 1.34
CA CYS A 137 1.03 17.87 0.74
C CYS A 137 1.76 18.98 1.53
N THR A 138 3.06 19.10 1.26
CA THR A 138 3.92 20.12 1.90
C THR A 138 3.47 21.56 1.67
N ARG A 139 2.64 21.82 0.66
CA ARG A 139 2.12 23.14 0.37
C ARG A 139 0.82 23.42 1.13
N ALA A 140 0.00 22.41 1.34
CA ALA A 140 -1.29 22.53 2.02
C ALA A 140 -1.14 22.69 3.53
N LEU A 141 -0.25 21.91 4.15
CA LEU A 141 -0.19 21.83 5.60
C LEU A 141 0.48 23.05 6.26
N GLY A 142 1.61 23.52 5.79
CA GLY A 142 2.30 24.72 6.30
C GLY A 142 2.81 24.68 7.75
N ARG A 143 2.61 23.58 8.47
CA ARG A 143 3.00 23.32 9.86
C ARG A 143 3.50 21.88 10.07
N ILE A 144 4.02 21.60 11.24
CA ILE A 144 4.40 20.23 11.64
C ILE A 144 3.14 19.34 11.61
N PRO A 145 3.19 18.18 10.93
CA PRO A 145 2.07 17.26 10.85
C PRO A 145 1.79 16.60 12.20
N LYS A 146 0.53 16.30 12.46
CA LYS A 146 0.12 15.40 13.52
C LYS A 146 0.25 13.94 13.05
N GLU A 147 0.12 12.99 13.96
CA GLU A 147 0.42 11.58 13.69
C GLU A 147 -0.42 10.98 12.55
N ASN A 148 -1.70 11.37 12.46
CA ASN A 148 -2.61 10.89 11.41
C ASN A 148 -2.61 11.74 10.14
N GLU A 149 -1.66 12.67 10.00
CA GLU A 149 -1.46 13.48 8.80
C GLU A 149 -0.25 12.99 8.01
N ILE A 150 -0.49 12.39 6.87
CA ILE A 150 0.55 11.88 5.98
C ILE A 150 0.93 12.96 4.98
N VAL A 151 2.10 13.56 5.17
CA VAL A 151 2.58 14.66 4.32
C VAL A 151 3.43 14.14 3.17
N LEU A 152 3.00 14.45 1.96
CA LEU A 152 3.70 14.12 0.72
C LEU A 152 4.26 15.39 0.04
N PRO A 153 5.23 15.27 -0.85
CA PRO A 153 5.64 16.40 -1.71
C PRO A 153 4.47 16.94 -2.54
N CYS A 154 3.65 16.05 -3.05
CA CYS A 154 2.38 16.27 -3.76
C CYS A 154 1.49 15.05 -3.53
N VAL A 155 0.18 15.22 -3.38
CA VAL A 155 -0.77 14.09 -3.25
C VAL A 155 -0.71 13.17 -4.47
N GLY A 156 -0.50 13.71 -5.68
CA GLY A 156 -0.30 12.93 -6.90
C GLY A 156 0.94 12.01 -6.91
N ALA A 157 1.78 12.06 -5.87
CA ALA A 157 2.87 11.10 -5.71
C ALA A 157 2.39 9.70 -5.26
N LEU A 158 1.14 9.57 -4.80
CA LEU A 158 0.50 8.27 -4.59
C LEU A 158 -0.03 7.71 -5.91
N SER A 159 0.42 6.51 -6.26
CA SER A 159 -0.06 5.84 -7.47
C SER A 159 -1.50 5.30 -7.30
N LYS A 160 -2.19 5.10 -8.40
CA LYS A 160 -3.54 4.53 -8.43
C LYS A 160 -3.62 3.13 -7.80
N GLU A 161 -2.57 2.33 -7.95
CA GLU A 161 -2.47 1.00 -7.36
C GLU A 161 -2.37 1.08 -5.83
N LEU A 162 -1.71 2.11 -5.31
CA LEU A 162 -1.59 2.34 -3.87
C LEU A 162 -2.93 2.81 -3.27
N TRP A 163 -3.63 3.74 -3.95
CA TRP A 163 -4.98 4.15 -3.58
C TRP A 163 -5.95 2.97 -3.58
N PHE A 164 -5.93 2.16 -4.65
CA PHE A 164 -6.73 0.93 -4.72
C PHE A 164 -6.48 0.01 -3.52
N SER A 165 -5.23 -0.29 -3.23
CA SER A 165 -4.88 -1.21 -2.14
C SER A 165 -5.27 -0.67 -0.76
N LEU A 166 -5.21 0.65 -0.57
CA LEU A 166 -5.64 1.31 0.66
C LEU A 166 -7.17 1.26 0.83
N PHE A 167 -7.93 1.58 -0.21
CA PHE A 167 -9.40 1.60 -0.17
C PHE A 167 -10.01 0.19 -0.06
N MET A 168 -9.27 -0.85 -0.45
CA MET A 168 -9.69 -2.23 -0.20
C MET A 168 -9.67 -2.61 1.29
N GLU A 169 -8.91 -1.91 2.12
CA GLU A 169 -8.76 -2.24 3.55
C GLU A 169 -9.30 -1.19 4.51
N TYR A 170 -9.34 0.08 4.10
CA TYR A 170 -9.64 1.23 4.97
C TYR A 170 -10.66 2.15 4.33
N ASP A 171 -11.65 2.56 5.11
CA ASP A 171 -12.72 3.48 4.76
C ASP A 171 -12.59 4.87 5.42
N ASN A 172 -11.52 5.07 6.23
CA ASN A 172 -11.29 6.26 7.02
C ASN A 172 -10.13 7.14 6.50
N ILE A 173 -9.81 7.04 5.21
CA ILE A 173 -8.75 7.83 4.56
C ILE A 173 -9.38 8.98 3.77
N SER A 174 -8.91 10.19 4.04
CA SER A 174 -9.33 11.43 3.37
C SER A 174 -8.13 12.20 2.85
N VAL A 175 -8.36 13.05 1.86
CA VAL A 175 -7.39 14.04 1.40
C VAL A 175 -7.66 15.37 2.11
N TYR A 176 -6.63 16.00 2.67
CA TYR A 176 -6.71 17.36 3.16
C TYR A 176 -6.01 18.32 2.20
N LEU A 177 -6.78 19.18 1.55
CA LEU A 177 -6.28 20.23 0.66
C LEU A 177 -7.15 21.49 0.78
N PRO A 178 -6.63 22.60 1.31
CA PRO A 178 -7.34 23.88 1.32
C PRO A 178 -7.76 24.31 -0.08
N LEU A 179 -8.92 24.95 -0.19
CA LEU A 179 -9.46 25.44 -1.47
C LEU A 179 -8.44 26.32 -2.21
N GLY A 180 -8.26 26.06 -3.50
CA GLY A 180 -7.37 26.81 -4.38
C GLY A 180 -5.88 26.62 -4.13
N VAL A 181 -5.47 25.64 -3.28
CA VAL A 181 -4.04 25.37 -3.03
C VAL A 181 -3.34 24.85 -4.30
N CYS A 182 -4.04 24.04 -5.10
CA CYS A 182 -3.53 23.49 -6.34
C CYS A 182 -3.44 24.52 -7.46
N ASP A 183 -4.40 25.46 -7.58
CA ASP A 183 -4.41 26.52 -8.59
C ASP A 183 -3.14 27.38 -8.59
N ARG A 184 -2.58 27.59 -7.40
CA ARG A 184 -1.34 28.36 -7.18
C ARG A 184 -0.11 27.48 -7.02
N CYS A 185 -0.24 26.19 -7.28
CA CYS A 185 0.87 25.25 -7.11
C CYS A 185 1.78 25.26 -8.33
N ARG A 186 3.09 25.15 -8.05
CA ARG A 186 4.09 25.00 -9.11
C ARG A 186 4.12 23.58 -9.72
N THR A 187 3.42 22.62 -9.09
CA THR A 187 3.23 21.25 -9.60
C THR A 187 1.85 21.22 -10.31
N THR A 188 1.78 21.83 -11.48
CA THR A 188 0.54 22.09 -12.20
C THR A 188 -0.22 20.84 -12.62
N THR A 189 0.49 19.73 -12.88
CA THR A 189 -0.07 18.42 -13.24
C THR A 189 -0.45 17.56 -12.05
N GLY A 190 -0.24 18.07 -10.82
CA GLY A 190 -0.43 17.28 -9.59
C GLY A 190 -1.89 17.01 -9.26
N GLU A 191 -2.78 17.98 -9.56
CA GLU A 191 -4.21 17.86 -9.29
C GLU A 191 -4.85 16.79 -10.17
N GLU A 192 -4.64 16.86 -11.49
CA GLU A 192 -5.09 15.83 -12.43
C GLU A 192 -4.56 14.45 -12.03
N ALA A 193 -3.26 14.35 -11.67
CA ALA A 193 -2.65 13.07 -11.31
C ALA A 193 -3.28 12.41 -10.08
N TYR A 194 -3.61 13.17 -9.01
CA TYR A 194 -4.26 12.56 -7.85
C TYR A 194 -5.74 12.29 -8.07
N THR A 195 -6.41 13.15 -8.80
CA THR A 195 -7.85 12.98 -9.12
C THR A 195 -8.05 11.71 -9.93
N ASP A 196 -7.26 11.50 -10.98
CA ASP A 196 -7.31 10.27 -11.79
C ASP A 196 -6.99 9.02 -10.98
N ALA A 197 -5.97 9.11 -10.09
CA ALA A 197 -5.55 7.98 -9.29
C ALA A 197 -6.62 7.59 -8.25
N ILE A 198 -7.28 8.56 -7.62
CA ILE A 198 -8.36 8.34 -6.66
C ILE A 198 -9.60 7.82 -7.38
N SER A 199 -10.02 8.46 -8.48
CA SER A 199 -11.20 8.03 -9.25
C SER A 199 -11.06 6.60 -9.74
N TYR A 200 -9.88 6.20 -10.20
CA TYR A 200 -9.60 4.81 -10.56
C TYR A 200 -9.81 3.84 -9.38
N ALA A 201 -9.36 4.21 -8.19
CA ALA A 201 -9.50 3.37 -7.01
C ALA A 201 -10.96 3.31 -6.53
N GLU A 202 -11.69 4.43 -6.55
CA GLU A 202 -13.11 4.53 -6.20
C GLU A 202 -13.99 3.70 -7.14
N GLU A 203 -13.73 3.77 -8.45
CA GLU A 203 -14.46 2.99 -9.47
C GLU A 203 -14.34 1.48 -9.21
N LEU A 204 -13.15 1.01 -8.82
CA LEU A 204 -12.90 -0.41 -8.61
C LEU A 204 -13.35 -0.93 -7.24
N THR A 205 -13.31 -0.10 -6.21
CA THR A 205 -13.58 -0.53 -4.84
C THR A 205 -14.98 -0.18 -4.36
N GLY A 206 -15.63 0.79 -5.00
CA GLY A 206 -16.88 1.38 -4.53
C GLY A 206 -16.72 2.24 -3.28
N ALA A 207 -15.49 2.46 -2.81
CA ALA A 207 -15.20 3.39 -1.72
C ALA A 207 -15.27 4.83 -2.21
N ALA A 208 -15.41 5.78 -1.28
CA ALA A 208 -15.33 7.21 -1.55
C ALA A 208 -14.22 7.83 -0.71
N CYS A 209 -13.33 8.59 -1.37
CA CYS A 209 -12.31 9.36 -0.68
C CYS A 209 -12.91 10.63 -0.08
N GLY A 210 -12.76 10.83 1.23
CA GLY A 210 -13.14 12.09 1.86
C GLY A 210 -12.22 13.24 1.40
N LEU A 211 -12.78 14.44 1.27
CA LEU A 211 -12.02 15.67 1.01
C LEU A 211 -12.29 16.69 2.12
N GLU A 212 -11.23 17.03 2.86
CA GLU A 212 -11.28 18.07 3.88
C GLU A 212 -10.57 19.32 3.36
N VAL A 213 -11.19 20.47 3.58
CA VAL A 213 -10.70 21.77 3.12
C VAL A 213 -10.37 22.73 4.26
N ASP A 214 -10.96 22.51 5.43
CA ASP A 214 -10.74 23.32 6.62
C ASP A 214 -9.82 22.58 7.63
N GLU A 215 -8.69 23.20 7.94
CA GLU A 215 -7.74 22.65 8.91
C GLU A 215 -8.36 22.43 10.30
N LYS A 216 -9.35 23.24 10.68
CA LYS A 216 -10.01 23.15 11.98
C LYS A 216 -10.98 21.97 12.08
N ALA A 217 -11.42 21.43 10.95
CA ALA A 217 -12.29 20.27 10.87
C ALA A 217 -11.54 18.95 10.98
N LEU A 218 -10.20 18.97 10.93
CA LEU A 218 -9.39 17.76 11.01
C LEU A 218 -9.50 17.11 12.39
N ASP A 219 -9.95 15.85 12.42
CA ASP A 219 -10.01 15.02 13.62
C ASP A 219 -8.70 14.24 13.80
N HIS A 220 -8.12 14.34 15.00
CA HIS A 220 -6.86 13.70 15.36
C HIS A 220 -7.03 12.68 16.50
N GLU A 221 -8.26 12.25 16.74
CA GLU A 221 -8.52 11.30 17.80
C GLU A 221 -8.09 9.88 17.42
N TYR A 222 -7.53 9.20 18.40
CA TYR A 222 -7.33 7.77 18.29
C TYR A 222 -8.64 7.02 18.33
N SER A 223 -8.76 5.98 17.52
CA SER A 223 -9.95 5.14 17.51
C SER A 223 -10.23 4.54 18.91
N ARG A 224 -11.51 4.38 19.22
CA ARG A 224 -11.94 3.79 20.51
C ARG A 224 -11.33 2.39 20.71
N ALA A 225 -11.17 1.63 19.64
CA ALA A 225 -10.54 0.32 19.67
C ALA A 225 -9.05 0.41 20.05
N TYR A 226 -8.33 1.39 19.51
CA TYR A 226 -6.93 1.63 19.81
C TYR A 226 -6.74 2.14 21.25
N LYS A 227 -7.54 3.13 21.71
CA LYS A 227 -7.52 3.63 23.10
C LYS A 227 -7.74 2.50 24.12
N ARG A 228 -8.69 1.58 23.85
CA ARG A 228 -8.92 0.41 24.71
C ARG A 228 -7.72 -0.54 24.72
N SER A 229 -7.06 -0.73 23.58
CA SER A 229 -5.90 -1.61 23.47
C SER A 229 -4.69 -1.08 24.24
N GLN A 230 -4.42 0.21 24.17
CA GLN A 230 -3.35 0.85 24.93
C GLN A 230 -3.59 0.75 26.43
N PHE A 231 -4.81 1.05 26.87
CA PHE A 231 -5.18 0.93 28.30
C PHE A 231 -4.95 -0.49 28.84
N LEU A 232 -5.37 -1.50 28.09
CA LEU A 232 -5.18 -2.90 28.49
C LEU A 232 -3.71 -3.34 28.43
N GLY A 233 -2.94 -2.83 27.49
CA GLY A 233 -1.49 -3.06 27.42
C GLY A 233 -0.74 -2.44 28.60
N GLN A 234 -1.18 -1.27 29.10
CA GLN A 234 -0.65 -0.64 30.30
C GLN A 234 -1.03 -1.41 31.57
N VAL A 235 -2.29 -1.83 31.70
CA VAL A 235 -2.75 -2.65 32.83
C VAL A 235 -2.02 -3.98 32.90
N ALA A 236 -1.77 -4.62 31.76
CA ALA A 236 -0.99 -5.87 31.70
C ALA A 236 0.50 -5.69 32.07
N ARG A 237 1.07 -4.49 31.88
CA ARG A 237 2.45 -4.17 32.29
C ARG A 237 2.58 -3.75 33.75
N THR A 238 1.53 -3.22 34.35
CA THR A 238 1.56 -2.65 35.73
C THR A 238 1.01 -3.55 36.81
N GLY A 239 0.32 -4.62 36.50
CA GLY A 239 -0.31 -5.43 37.55
C GLY A 239 -0.70 -6.83 37.17
N THR A 240 -0.03 -7.77 37.81
CA THR A 240 -0.48 -9.11 38.16
C THR A 240 -1.21 -9.96 37.13
N SER A 241 -0.57 -11.04 36.80
CA SER A 241 -0.92 -12.16 35.94
C SER A 241 -2.21 -12.92 36.32
N LEU A 242 -3.33 -12.26 36.49
CA LEU A 242 -4.60 -12.96 36.74
C LEU A 242 -5.70 -12.39 35.83
N VAL A 243 -6.19 -13.27 34.94
CA VAL A 243 -7.33 -13.06 34.03
C VAL A 243 -6.99 -12.56 32.60
N ALA A 244 -5.95 -13.10 31.96
CA ALA A 244 -5.63 -12.75 30.56
C ALA A 244 -6.41 -13.56 29.49
N GLY A 245 -7.26 -14.51 29.86
CA GLY A 245 -7.81 -15.49 28.92
C GLY A 245 -9.13 -15.13 28.21
N HIS A 246 -9.90 -14.12 28.68
CA HIS A 246 -11.32 -14.01 28.28
C HIS A 246 -11.80 -12.61 27.87
N ASN A 247 -10.94 -11.61 27.70
CA ASN A 247 -11.39 -10.24 27.37
C ASN A 247 -11.39 -9.97 25.86
N ALA A 248 -12.59 -9.76 25.29
CA ALA A 248 -12.82 -9.41 23.88
C ALA A 248 -12.05 -8.16 23.43
N ALA A 249 -11.70 -7.25 24.33
CA ALA A 249 -10.95 -6.03 24.05
C ALA A 249 -9.44 -6.29 23.81
N ILE A 250 -8.86 -7.29 24.46
CA ILE A 250 -7.45 -7.72 24.20
C ILE A 250 -7.36 -8.35 22.81
N LYS A 251 -8.40 -9.10 22.39
CA LYS A 251 -8.48 -9.67 21.05
C LYS A 251 -8.59 -8.59 19.95
N GLY A 252 -9.27 -7.46 20.22
CA GLY A 252 -9.37 -6.35 19.29
C GLY A 252 -8.03 -5.63 19.03
N ALA A 253 -7.24 -5.45 20.08
CA ALA A 253 -5.92 -4.81 19.97
C ALA A 253 -4.88 -5.69 19.28
N GLN A 254 -4.88 -6.96 19.67
CA GLN A 254 -4.05 -7.96 18.99
C GLN A 254 -4.45 -8.10 17.52
N ALA A 255 -5.75 -7.99 17.21
CA ALA A 255 -6.24 -8.02 15.83
C ALA A 255 -5.75 -6.82 14.99
N VAL A 256 -5.64 -5.61 15.56
CA VAL A 256 -5.09 -4.44 14.87
C VAL A 256 -3.58 -4.60 14.65
N ALA A 257 -2.82 -4.97 15.68
CA ALA A 257 -1.39 -5.23 15.54
C ALA A 257 -1.10 -6.41 14.61
N GLN A 258 -1.89 -7.49 14.69
CA GLN A 258 -1.83 -8.60 13.77
C GLN A 258 -2.22 -8.23 12.35
N ARG A 259 -3.18 -7.33 12.11
CA ARG A 259 -3.51 -6.87 10.75
C ARG A 259 -2.31 -6.21 10.08
N ILE A 260 -1.58 -5.36 10.79
CA ILE A 260 -0.40 -4.68 10.26
C ILE A 260 0.73 -5.67 10.01
N GLN A 261 1.00 -6.58 10.95
CA GLN A 261 2.02 -7.63 10.80
C GLN A 261 1.63 -8.64 9.71
N ASN A 262 0.39 -9.10 9.69
CA ASN A 262 -0.11 -10.07 8.72
C ASN A 262 -0.11 -9.51 7.30
N HIS A 263 -0.33 -8.20 7.10
CA HIS A 263 -0.25 -7.61 5.76
C HIS A 263 1.19 -7.65 5.22
N THR A 264 2.17 -7.26 6.03
CA THR A 264 3.59 -7.33 5.63
C THR A 264 4.05 -8.77 5.42
N GLN A 265 3.62 -9.69 6.27
CA GLN A 265 3.90 -11.12 6.11
C GLN A 265 3.24 -11.69 4.86
N ARG A 266 1.97 -11.38 4.57
CA ARG A 266 1.26 -11.81 3.36
C ARG A 266 1.90 -11.33 2.08
N VAL A 267 2.34 -10.07 2.02
CA VAL A 267 3.06 -9.55 0.86
C VAL A 267 4.38 -10.33 0.65
N ASN A 268 5.08 -10.67 1.72
CA ASN A 268 6.31 -11.47 1.66
C ASN A 268 6.03 -12.94 1.30
N GLU A 269 4.95 -13.52 1.81
CA GLU A 269 4.49 -14.88 1.50
C GLU A 269 3.99 -14.98 0.06
N LEU A 270 3.24 -13.97 -0.41
CA LEU A 270 2.82 -13.88 -1.80
C LEU A 270 4.02 -13.83 -2.74
N THR A 271 5.02 -13.01 -2.43
CA THR A 271 6.27 -12.97 -3.22
C THR A 271 6.93 -14.34 -3.26
N ARG A 272 7.02 -15.06 -2.12
CA ARG A 272 7.58 -16.42 -2.06
C ARG A 272 6.73 -17.45 -2.81
N SER A 273 5.40 -17.40 -2.67
CA SER A 273 4.50 -18.34 -3.37
C SER A 273 4.51 -18.11 -4.88
N LEU A 274 4.62 -16.85 -5.33
CA LEU A 274 4.81 -16.51 -6.74
C LEU A 274 6.17 -17.00 -7.26
N GLU A 275 7.26 -16.81 -6.50
CA GLU A 275 8.58 -17.34 -6.83
C GLU A 275 8.58 -18.88 -6.90
N GLN A 276 7.83 -19.56 -6.05
CA GLN A 276 7.68 -21.02 -6.05
C GLN A 276 6.77 -21.53 -7.17
N ALA A 277 5.62 -20.89 -7.39
CA ALA A 277 4.67 -21.29 -8.44
C ALA A 277 5.25 -21.13 -9.84
N VAL A 278 6.13 -20.15 -10.03
CA VAL A 278 6.78 -19.84 -11.29
C VAL A 278 8.07 -20.66 -11.52
N GLY A 279 8.46 -21.52 -10.59
CA GLY A 279 9.54 -22.50 -10.78
C GLY A 279 10.93 -21.88 -10.89
N VAL A 280 11.32 -20.99 -9.97
CA VAL A 280 12.68 -20.36 -9.91
C VAL A 280 13.81 -21.36 -9.63
N GLN A 281 13.65 -22.63 -9.99
CA GLN A 281 14.68 -23.65 -9.71
C GLN A 281 15.73 -23.83 -10.79
N ASN A 282 15.78 -23.03 -11.86
CA ASN A 282 16.80 -23.18 -12.89
C ASN A 282 17.61 -21.91 -13.14
N SER A 283 18.89 -22.01 -12.90
CA SER A 283 19.97 -21.02 -12.92
C SER A 283 20.29 -20.34 -14.29
N GLN A 284 19.41 -20.38 -15.25
CA GLN A 284 19.57 -19.74 -16.56
C GLN A 284 18.50 -18.70 -16.90
N HIS A 285 17.47 -18.52 -16.06
CA HIS A 285 16.43 -17.53 -16.30
C HIS A 285 16.76 -16.23 -15.60
N HIS A 286 16.65 -15.10 -16.31
CA HIS A 286 16.69 -13.78 -15.71
C HIS A 286 15.67 -13.71 -14.57
N ARG A 287 16.08 -13.17 -13.43
CA ARG A 287 15.19 -13.05 -12.26
C ARG A 287 14.00 -12.14 -12.61
N ARG A 288 12.81 -12.69 -12.64
CA ARG A 288 11.57 -11.93 -12.81
C ARG A 288 11.45 -10.85 -11.74
N MET A 289 10.96 -9.68 -12.10
CA MET A 289 10.84 -8.56 -11.19
C MET A 289 9.37 -8.16 -11.01
N LEU A 290 8.86 -8.42 -9.82
CA LEU A 290 7.56 -7.91 -9.41
C LEU A 290 7.73 -6.49 -8.87
N THR A 291 6.94 -5.53 -9.37
CA THR A 291 6.95 -4.16 -8.84
C THR A 291 6.22 -4.11 -7.50
N GLN A 292 6.65 -3.23 -6.58
CA GLN A 292 6.01 -3.13 -5.25
C GLN A 292 4.52 -2.79 -5.35
N ARG A 293 4.15 -1.96 -6.32
CA ARG A 293 2.73 -1.62 -6.57
C ARG A 293 1.93 -2.83 -7.02
N ARG A 294 2.49 -3.65 -7.91
CA ARG A 294 1.83 -4.88 -8.34
C ARG A 294 1.67 -5.87 -7.20
N GLU A 295 2.67 -6.01 -6.34
CA GLU A 295 2.58 -6.84 -5.13
C GLU A 295 1.44 -6.39 -4.22
N LEU A 296 1.28 -5.08 -3.98
CA LEU A 296 0.19 -4.53 -3.16
C LEU A 296 -1.19 -4.84 -3.77
N VAL A 297 -1.35 -4.65 -5.08
CA VAL A 297 -2.59 -4.98 -5.79
C VAL A 297 -2.91 -6.47 -5.67
N MET A 298 -1.94 -7.35 -5.91
CA MET A 298 -2.13 -8.79 -5.83
C MET A 298 -2.46 -9.24 -4.40
N ALA A 299 -1.82 -8.66 -3.38
CA ALA A 299 -2.16 -8.91 -1.98
C ALA A 299 -3.59 -8.48 -1.62
N ALA A 300 -4.06 -7.35 -2.15
CA ALA A 300 -5.44 -6.91 -1.99
C ALA A 300 -6.42 -7.85 -2.70
N LEU A 301 -6.14 -8.22 -3.95
CA LEU A 301 -6.98 -9.14 -4.74
C LEU A 301 -7.01 -10.56 -4.19
N GLN A 302 -5.95 -11.04 -3.56
CA GLN A 302 -5.96 -12.34 -2.88
C GLN A 302 -7.00 -12.40 -1.77
N LYS A 303 -7.21 -11.28 -1.08
CA LYS A 303 -8.19 -11.16 0.02
C LYS A 303 -9.59 -10.84 -0.48
N TRP A 304 -9.69 -10.02 -1.53
CA TRP A 304 -10.94 -9.56 -2.15
C TRP A 304 -10.80 -9.64 -3.68
N PRO A 305 -11.17 -10.77 -4.29
CA PRO A 305 -10.93 -11.02 -5.72
C PRO A 305 -11.93 -10.34 -6.67
N GLU A 306 -13.05 -9.83 -6.15
CA GLU A 306 -14.15 -9.33 -6.98
C GLU A 306 -13.73 -8.16 -7.89
N PRO A 307 -12.95 -7.16 -7.44
CA PRO A 307 -12.56 -6.03 -8.30
C PRO A 307 -11.68 -6.43 -9.48
N ALA A 308 -11.03 -7.60 -9.43
CA ALA A 308 -10.17 -8.07 -10.52
C ALA A 308 -10.89 -8.10 -11.86
N LYS A 309 -12.17 -8.49 -11.89
CA LYS A 309 -12.99 -8.57 -13.11
C LYS A 309 -13.26 -7.19 -13.74
N GLN A 310 -13.18 -6.12 -12.96
CA GLN A 310 -13.40 -4.76 -13.44
C GLN A 310 -12.10 -4.05 -13.79
N MET A 311 -10.95 -4.59 -13.37
CA MET A 311 -9.63 -4.03 -13.66
C MET A 311 -9.31 -4.21 -15.13
N LYS A 312 -9.23 -3.11 -15.87
CA LYS A 312 -8.80 -3.13 -17.28
C LYS A 312 -7.28 -3.34 -17.34
N SER A 313 -6.86 -4.36 -18.05
CA SER A 313 -5.47 -4.70 -18.33
C SER A 313 -5.31 -5.08 -19.79
N GLU A 314 -4.08 -5.17 -20.24
CA GLU A 314 -3.73 -5.68 -21.57
C GLU A 314 -2.63 -6.71 -21.42
N LEU A 315 -2.80 -7.83 -22.08
CA LEU A 315 -1.77 -8.88 -22.14
C LEU A 315 -1.39 -9.17 -23.60
N PRO A 316 -0.10 -9.39 -23.86
CA PRO A 316 0.32 -9.82 -25.19
C PRO A 316 -0.06 -11.28 -25.43
N THR A 317 -0.45 -11.59 -26.65
CA THR A 317 -0.54 -12.96 -27.17
C THR A 317 0.39 -13.13 -28.33
N CYS A 318 0.95 -14.33 -28.53
CA CYS A 318 1.89 -14.63 -29.58
C CYS A 318 1.28 -15.54 -30.65
N ASP A 319 1.28 -15.08 -31.89
CA ASP A 319 1.00 -15.92 -33.06
C ASP A 319 2.29 -16.70 -33.42
N MET A 320 2.32 -17.96 -33.00
CA MET A 320 3.48 -18.83 -33.23
C MET A 320 3.74 -19.13 -34.70
N SER A 321 2.77 -18.89 -35.59
CA SER A 321 2.98 -19.07 -37.04
C SER A 321 3.85 -17.96 -37.67
N LYS A 322 3.86 -16.78 -37.02
CA LYS A 322 4.69 -15.63 -37.43
C LYS A 322 5.96 -15.51 -36.59
N CYS A 323 6.04 -16.17 -35.44
CA CYS A 323 7.15 -16.03 -34.51
C CYS A 323 8.40 -16.73 -35.02
N THR A 324 9.48 -15.97 -35.20
CA THR A 324 10.81 -16.48 -35.61
C THR A 324 11.68 -16.89 -34.43
N MET A 325 11.19 -16.80 -33.20
CA MET A 325 11.93 -17.11 -31.96
C MET A 325 13.22 -16.29 -31.80
N CYS A 326 13.26 -15.06 -32.32
CA CYS A 326 14.43 -14.18 -32.26
C CYS A 326 14.83 -13.70 -30.86
N GLY A 327 13.89 -13.71 -29.89
CA GLY A 327 14.15 -13.28 -28.50
C GLY A 327 14.07 -11.78 -28.25
N ASP A 328 13.89 -10.92 -29.25
CA ASP A 328 13.85 -9.45 -29.10
C ASP A 328 12.82 -8.99 -28.04
N CYS A 329 11.66 -9.67 -27.96
CA CYS A 329 10.60 -9.37 -27.00
C CYS A 329 10.96 -9.74 -25.56
N THR A 330 11.78 -10.77 -25.35
CA THR A 330 12.24 -11.18 -24.01
C THR A 330 13.31 -10.24 -23.50
N GLU A 331 14.23 -9.80 -24.36
CA GLU A 331 15.26 -8.82 -24.01
C GLU A 331 14.68 -7.44 -23.70
N ALA A 332 13.65 -7.02 -24.44
CA ALA A 332 13.00 -5.72 -24.22
C ALA A 332 12.09 -5.70 -22.97
N CYS A 333 11.77 -6.85 -22.39
CA CYS A 333 10.91 -6.93 -21.21
C CYS A 333 11.70 -6.71 -19.93
N VAL A 334 11.74 -5.47 -19.44
CA VAL A 334 12.48 -5.08 -18.22
C VAL A 334 11.99 -5.77 -16.93
N LEU A 335 10.81 -6.37 -16.95
CA LEU A 335 10.24 -7.13 -15.82
C LEU A 335 10.39 -8.64 -16.00
N HIS A 336 10.92 -9.06 -17.14
CA HIS A 336 11.05 -10.48 -17.51
C HIS A 336 9.74 -11.27 -17.43
N ALA A 337 8.63 -10.61 -17.79
CA ALA A 337 7.31 -11.23 -17.85
C ALA A 337 7.12 -12.14 -19.06
N ILE A 338 8.02 -12.06 -20.05
CA ILE A 338 8.05 -12.88 -21.27
C ILE A 338 9.33 -13.66 -21.28
N GLU A 339 9.23 -14.97 -21.52
CA GLU A 339 10.37 -15.88 -21.65
C GLU A 339 10.13 -16.84 -22.80
N LEU A 340 11.21 -17.41 -23.33
CA LEU A 340 11.15 -18.56 -24.23
C LEU A 340 11.31 -19.83 -23.42
N ASP A 341 10.39 -20.79 -23.59
CA ASP A 341 10.54 -22.10 -23.00
C ASP A 341 11.61 -22.93 -23.75
N ARG A 342 11.84 -24.16 -23.31
CA ARG A 342 12.83 -25.07 -23.92
C ARG A 342 12.51 -25.42 -25.35
N ASP A 343 11.25 -25.36 -25.75
CA ASP A 343 10.76 -25.66 -27.10
C ASP A 343 10.69 -24.40 -27.98
N GLY A 344 11.16 -23.24 -27.46
CA GLY A 344 11.16 -21.96 -28.15
C GLY A 344 9.80 -21.27 -28.17
N LYS A 345 8.80 -21.75 -27.40
CA LYS A 345 7.52 -21.09 -27.31
C LYS A 345 7.57 -19.91 -26.36
N ILE A 346 6.87 -18.85 -26.72
CA ILE A 346 6.70 -17.67 -25.87
C ILE A 346 5.79 -18.02 -24.70
N GLN A 347 6.32 -17.85 -23.50
CA GLN A 347 5.58 -17.93 -22.24
C GLN A 347 5.42 -16.51 -21.65
N ILE A 348 4.20 -16.15 -21.29
CA ILE A 348 3.86 -14.84 -20.72
C ILE A 348 3.30 -15.06 -19.34
N GLU A 349 3.94 -14.44 -18.34
CA GLU A 349 3.50 -14.51 -16.95
C GLU A 349 2.71 -13.25 -16.58
N PRO A 350 1.37 -13.33 -16.47
CA PRO A 350 0.50 -12.17 -16.26
C PRO A 350 0.79 -11.41 -14.97
N ALA A 351 1.24 -12.10 -13.92
CA ALA A 351 1.56 -11.49 -12.64
C ALA A 351 2.63 -10.41 -12.75
N TYR A 352 3.60 -10.59 -13.64
CA TYR A 352 4.73 -9.67 -13.87
C TYR A 352 4.44 -8.69 -15.02
N CYS A 353 3.50 -9.00 -15.89
CA CYS A 353 3.17 -8.15 -17.03
C CYS A 353 2.38 -6.91 -16.60
N VAL A 354 2.88 -5.72 -16.96
CA VAL A 354 2.21 -4.43 -16.68
C VAL A 354 1.47 -3.86 -17.89
N GLY A 355 1.29 -4.65 -18.95
CA GLY A 355 0.53 -4.24 -20.13
C GLY A 355 1.18 -3.08 -20.92
N CYS A 356 2.49 -2.96 -20.90
CA CYS A 356 3.18 -1.80 -21.49
C CYS A 356 3.28 -1.84 -23.03
N GLY A 357 3.05 -2.97 -23.68
CA GLY A 357 3.08 -3.14 -25.13
C GLY A 357 4.46 -3.08 -25.80
N VAL A 358 5.56 -2.96 -25.04
CA VAL A 358 6.91 -2.87 -25.61
C VAL A 358 7.27 -4.13 -26.41
N CYS A 359 6.89 -5.31 -25.93
CA CYS A 359 7.14 -6.58 -26.61
C CYS A 359 6.48 -6.65 -28.00
N ALA A 360 5.25 -6.16 -28.14
CA ALA A 360 4.58 -6.07 -29.43
C ALA A 360 5.24 -5.06 -30.36
N ARG A 361 5.72 -3.94 -29.83
CA ARG A 361 6.40 -2.88 -30.58
C ARG A 361 7.75 -3.31 -31.15
N VAL A 362 8.54 -4.07 -30.38
CA VAL A 362 9.86 -4.54 -30.83
C VAL A 362 9.80 -5.76 -31.74
N CYS A 363 8.64 -6.41 -31.82
CA CYS A 363 8.45 -7.58 -32.66
C CYS A 363 8.38 -7.19 -34.16
N LYS A 364 9.46 -7.46 -34.90
CA LYS A 364 9.57 -7.10 -36.32
C LYS A 364 8.58 -7.88 -37.20
N GLU A 365 8.27 -9.11 -36.80
CA GLU A 365 7.35 -10.00 -37.51
C GLU A 365 5.87 -9.74 -37.19
N GLY A 366 5.58 -8.83 -36.24
CA GLY A 366 4.22 -8.60 -35.80
C GLY A 366 3.52 -9.84 -35.20
N ALA A 367 4.32 -10.75 -34.63
CA ALA A 367 3.80 -11.95 -34.00
C ALA A 367 3.16 -11.73 -32.61
N LEU A 368 3.42 -10.59 -31.97
CA LEU A 368 2.88 -10.23 -30.67
C LEU A 368 1.85 -9.12 -30.83
N GLU A 369 0.63 -9.38 -30.33
CA GLU A 369 -0.47 -8.41 -30.32
C GLU A 369 -0.97 -8.24 -28.89
N MET A 370 -1.31 -6.99 -28.52
CA MET A 370 -1.89 -6.69 -27.20
C MET A 370 -3.41 -6.89 -27.23
N HIS A 371 -3.93 -7.64 -26.29
CA HIS A 371 -5.37 -7.90 -26.16
C HIS A 371 -5.88 -7.38 -24.83
N PRO A 372 -7.07 -6.72 -24.83
CA PRO A 372 -7.74 -6.34 -23.60
C PRO A 372 -8.08 -7.56 -22.75
N THR A 373 -7.81 -7.48 -21.47
CA THR A 373 -8.14 -8.51 -20.49
C THR A 373 -8.53 -7.86 -19.17
N ASP A 374 -9.10 -8.64 -18.27
CA ASP A 374 -9.35 -8.19 -16.91
C ASP A 374 -8.17 -8.55 -15.97
N GLY A 375 -8.32 -8.20 -14.70
CA GLY A 375 -7.32 -8.49 -13.67
C GLY A 375 -7.41 -9.89 -13.08
N SER A 376 -8.26 -10.80 -13.57
CA SER A 376 -8.45 -12.14 -12.98
C SER A 376 -7.16 -12.95 -12.91
N ALA A 377 -6.25 -12.75 -13.85
CA ALA A 377 -4.94 -13.39 -13.86
C ALA A 377 -4.00 -12.89 -12.72
N LEU A 378 -4.37 -11.83 -12.00
CA LEU A 378 -3.63 -11.31 -10.85
C LEU A 378 -4.10 -11.91 -9.52
N VAL A 379 -5.20 -12.65 -9.54
CA VAL A 379 -5.74 -13.31 -8.35
C VAL A 379 -4.95 -14.60 -8.10
N VAL A 380 -4.10 -14.57 -7.09
CA VAL A 380 -3.34 -15.75 -6.68
C VAL A 380 -4.11 -16.45 -5.57
N PRO A 381 -4.39 -17.77 -5.69
CA PRO A 381 -5.01 -18.53 -4.62
C PRO A 381 -4.22 -18.41 -3.32
N ASP A 382 -4.90 -18.17 -2.21
CA ASP A 382 -4.26 -18.23 -0.89
C ASP A 382 -4.06 -19.71 -0.52
N PRO A 383 -2.82 -20.20 -0.33
CA PRO A 383 -2.57 -21.59 0.05
C PRO A 383 -3.17 -21.95 1.40
N HIS A 384 -3.48 -20.97 2.24
CA HIS A 384 -4.15 -21.15 3.53
C HIS A 384 -5.65 -20.85 3.49
N ALA A 385 -6.22 -20.55 2.32
CA ALA A 385 -7.63 -20.17 2.19
C ALA A 385 -8.57 -21.22 2.79
N GLU A 386 -8.31 -22.51 2.56
CA GLU A 386 -9.11 -23.60 3.13
C GLU A 386 -9.02 -23.68 4.66
N GLU A 387 -7.85 -23.43 5.22
CA GLU A 387 -7.62 -23.44 6.67
C GLU A 387 -8.33 -22.25 7.33
N ILE A 388 -8.20 -21.06 6.74
CA ILE A 388 -8.91 -19.84 7.18
C ILE A 388 -10.43 -20.02 7.08
N GLU A 389 -10.91 -20.70 6.06
CA GLU A 389 -12.34 -20.94 5.89
C GLU A 389 -12.88 -21.96 6.89
N ARG A 390 -12.10 -22.99 7.22
CA ARG A 390 -12.39 -23.92 8.33
C ARG A 390 -12.46 -23.19 9.68
N GLU A 391 -11.48 -22.37 10.00
CA GLU A 391 -11.47 -21.56 11.23
C GLU A 391 -12.67 -20.59 11.29
N ARG A 392 -12.98 -19.93 10.19
CA ARG A 392 -14.17 -19.05 10.09
C ARG A 392 -15.46 -19.83 10.26
N ALA A 393 -15.55 -21.03 9.71
CA ALA A 393 -16.71 -21.91 9.86
C ALA A 393 -16.90 -22.38 11.29
N GLU A 394 -15.80 -22.70 12.00
CA GLU A 394 -15.82 -23.02 13.44
C GLU A 394 -16.26 -21.84 14.29
N VAL A 395 -15.70 -20.66 14.03
CA VAL A 395 -16.11 -19.42 14.75
C VAL A 395 -17.59 -19.10 14.51
N ARG A 396 -18.11 -19.31 13.30
CA ARG A 396 -19.54 -19.14 13.00
C ARG A 396 -20.39 -20.15 13.78
N LYS A 397 -19.97 -21.42 13.85
CA LYS A 397 -20.66 -22.46 14.64
C LYS A 397 -20.68 -22.12 16.12
N LEU A 398 -19.54 -21.68 16.69
CA LEU A 398 -19.44 -21.27 18.10
C LEU A 398 -20.32 -20.05 18.39
N LYS A 399 -20.37 -19.05 17.51
CA LYS A 399 -21.27 -17.89 17.67
C LYS A 399 -22.74 -18.30 17.62
N GLN A 400 -23.13 -19.22 16.72
CA GLN A 400 -24.50 -19.71 16.65
C GLN A 400 -24.89 -20.53 17.89
N GLN A 401 -23.97 -21.36 18.40
CA GLN A 401 -24.19 -22.11 19.64
C GLN A 401 -24.32 -21.17 20.84
N GLY A 402 -23.42 -20.17 20.94
CA GLY A 402 -23.49 -19.15 22.01
C GLY A 402 -24.78 -18.36 21.98
N LYS A 403 -25.30 -18.01 20.79
CA LYS A 403 -26.60 -17.35 20.64
C LYS A 403 -27.76 -18.23 21.10
N LYS A 404 -27.75 -19.54 20.72
CA LYS A 404 -28.77 -20.48 21.15
C LYS A 404 -28.78 -20.67 22.68
N VAL A 405 -27.59 -20.74 23.30
CA VAL A 405 -27.49 -20.85 24.75
C VAL A 405 -27.99 -19.58 25.44
N LEU A 406 -27.68 -18.40 24.93
CA LEU A 406 -28.16 -17.12 25.44
C LEU A 406 -29.67 -17.01 25.33
N ASP A 407 -30.24 -17.34 24.17
CA ASP A 407 -31.69 -17.32 23.91
C ASP A 407 -32.42 -18.32 24.82
N SER A 408 -31.88 -19.51 25.04
CA SER A 408 -32.47 -20.50 25.95
C SER A 408 -32.39 -20.06 27.42
N SER A 409 -31.29 -19.43 27.83
CA SER A 409 -31.12 -18.88 29.17
C SER A 409 -32.06 -17.70 29.45
N LEU A 410 -32.24 -16.81 28.45
CA LEU A 410 -33.18 -15.70 28.56
C LEU A 410 -34.64 -16.19 28.60
N LYS A 411 -34.96 -17.24 27.89
CA LYS A 411 -36.29 -17.87 27.91
C LYS A 411 -36.56 -18.52 29.26
N ALA A 412 -35.61 -19.26 29.82
CA ALA A 412 -35.73 -19.85 31.16
C ALA A 412 -35.86 -18.82 32.27
N LEU A 413 -35.17 -17.67 32.14
CA LEU A 413 -35.34 -16.53 33.08
C LEU A 413 -36.73 -15.86 32.92
N GLY A 414 -37.25 -15.72 31.70
CA GLY A 414 -38.58 -15.19 31.45
C GLY A 414 -39.70 -16.07 32.03
N ASP A 415 -39.54 -17.39 31.93
CA ASP A 415 -40.50 -18.35 32.48
C ASP A 415 -40.47 -18.38 34.02
N THR A 416 -39.34 -18.09 34.65
CA THR A 416 -39.24 -18.02 36.16
C THR A 416 -39.78 -16.73 36.78
N PHE A 417 -39.84 -15.63 36.02
CA PHE A 417 -40.39 -14.34 36.50
C PHE A 417 -41.81 -14.05 36.03
N GLY A 418 -42.39 -14.95 35.18
CA GLY A 418 -43.75 -14.80 34.63
C GLY A 418 -44.89 -15.39 35.46
N GLU A 419 -44.62 -16.17 36.52
CA GLU A 419 -45.67 -16.91 37.25
C GLU A 419 -46.21 -16.20 38.54
N ASP A 420 -45.71 -15.02 38.91
CA ASP A 420 -46.04 -14.38 40.20
C ASP A 420 -47.03 -13.21 40.11
N SER A 421 -47.82 -13.08 39.04
CA SER A 421 -48.78 -11.99 38.91
C SER A 421 -50.26 -12.41 38.76
N SER A 422 -50.64 -13.65 39.09
CA SER A 422 -52.04 -14.12 38.96
C SER A 422 -52.60 -14.82 40.20
N SER A 423 -52.27 -14.31 41.42
CA SER A 423 -53.05 -14.75 42.59
C SER A 423 -53.16 -13.63 43.62
N LYS A 424 -54.07 -12.68 43.33
CA LYS A 424 -54.83 -11.92 44.34
C LYS A 424 -56.00 -11.18 43.66
N LYS A 425 -57.12 -11.85 43.64
CA LYS A 425 -58.46 -11.25 43.77
C LYS A 425 -59.29 -12.14 44.67
#